data_2555d57413cf3f7cd9783ec8b488ccfa
#
_entry.id   2555d57413cf3f7cd9783ec8b488ccfa
#
_cell.length_a   1.000
_cell.length_b   1.000
_cell.length_c   1.000
_cell.angle_alpha   90.00
_cell.angle_beta   90.00
_cell.angle_gamma   90.00
#
_symmetry.space_group_name_H-M   'P 1'
#
loop_
_entity.id
_entity.type
_entity.pdbx_description
1 polymer ?
#
loop_
_entity_poly.entity_id
_entity_poly.type
_entity_poly.pdbx_seq_one_letter_code
_entity_poly.pdbx_strand_id
1 'polypeptide(L)'
;MSNYHIKHLEEYYQVYRKSVREPENFWEEIAEEHFVWRKKWDTVLNWDFLKPEVKWFEGAQLNITENCIDRHLTTRGDKTAILFEPNNPDEEAQHISYKELYKKVNKFANVLKQEGIKKGDRVCIYLPMIPELAISVLACARIGAIHSVVFAGFSAAALATRINDSECKMVITADGSFRGAKTIDLKGIVDEALKSCSCVKTVLVAKRIMTDINMTDGLDKWLAPLLYNASDECAAEIMDAEDPLFILYTSGSTGMPKGMVHTTAGYMVYTAYTFKNAFQYKENDVYWCTADIGWITGHSYIVYGPLANGATTVMFEGVPSYPDYGRFWDIVQKHKVNQFYTAPTAIRALAKQGSDLIDNYNLSSLKVLGSVGEPINEEAWHWYNDNIGKKKSPIIDTWWQTETGGIMITPIPYVTPTKPTYATLPFIGIQPCLMDENNNELKGNQVEGRLCIKYPWPSIARTIWGNHKRYKETYFSAFENKYFTGDGALRDEVGYYRITGRVDDVIIVSGHNLGTAPIEDAINEHPAVAESAIVGFPHDIKGSALYGYITLKGVGESRDQDNVRKEINQLITDRIGPIAKLDKIQFTSGLPKTRSGKIMRRILRKIACNETNQLGDTSTLLNPEVVKEIIDNALLK
;
A
#
# COMPACT_ATOMS: atom_id res chain seq x y z
N MET A 1 19.54 -1.36 26.76
CA MET A 1 18.53 -2.21 26.09
C MET A 1 18.52 -1.79 24.63
N SER A 2 18.47 -2.75 23.70
CA SER A 2 18.37 -2.39 22.28
C SER A 2 17.03 -1.73 22.00
N ASN A 3 17.02 -0.52 21.43
CA ASN A 3 15.81 0.22 21.05
C ASN A 3 15.11 -0.37 19.81
N TYR A 4 15.62 -1.48 19.27
CA TYR A 4 15.14 -2.06 18.02
C TYR A 4 13.83 -2.85 18.13
N HIS A 5 13.51 -3.41 19.31
CA HIS A 5 12.30 -4.20 19.52
C HIS A 5 11.60 -3.80 20.82
N ILE A 6 10.48 -3.12 20.70
CA ILE A 6 9.68 -2.58 21.81
C ILE A 6 8.73 -3.65 22.32
N LYS A 7 8.73 -3.90 23.64
CA LYS A 7 7.99 -5.00 24.26
C LYS A 7 6.95 -4.56 25.29
N HIS A 8 7.04 -3.34 25.81
CA HIS A 8 6.19 -2.84 26.88
C HIS A 8 5.78 -1.39 26.63
N LEU A 9 4.62 -0.99 27.15
CA LEU A 9 4.06 0.35 26.97
C LEU A 9 4.99 1.45 27.51
N GLU A 10 5.62 1.25 28.65
CA GLU A 10 6.57 2.22 29.19
C GLU A 10 7.80 2.38 28.29
N GLU A 11 8.30 1.27 27.73
CA GLU A 11 9.38 1.28 26.75
C GLU A 11 8.98 2.05 25.50
N TYR A 12 7.73 1.88 25.01
CA TYR A 12 7.23 2.69 23.91
C TYR A 12 7.34 4.18 24.21
N TYR A 13 6.88 4.64 25.36
CA TYR A 13 6.94 6.06 25.72
C TYR A 13 8.38 6.57 25.89
N GLN A 14 9.29 5.77 26.41
CA GLN A 14 10.70 6.12 26.55
C GLN A 14 11.38 6.25 25.19
N VAL A 15 11.22 5.23 24.32
CA VAL A 15 11.78 5.17 22.97
C VAL A 15 11.17 6.28 22.09
N TYR A 16 9.86 6.47 22.15
CA TYR A 16 9.20 7.55 21.41
C TYR A 16 9.72 8.93 21.84
N ARG A 17 9.82 9.20 23.12
CA ARG A 17 10.38 10.48 23.60
C ARG A 17 11.82 10.68 23.14
N LYS A 18 12.66 9.66 23.19
CA LYS A 18 14.05 9.71 22.68
C LYS A 18 14.06 10.01 21.20
N SER A 19 13.28 9.28 20.40
CA SER A 19 13.23 9.43 18.96
C SER A 19 12.71 10.79 18.47
N VAL A 20 11.94 11.49 19.31
CA VAL A 20 11.42 12.84 19.02
C VAL A 20 12.36 13.95 19.50
N ARG A 21 13.02 13.75 20.65
CA ARG A 21 13.94 14.76 21.23
C ARG A 21 15.32 14.73 20.58
N GLU A 22 15.79 13.55 20.23
CA GLU A 22 17.13 13.29 19.70
C GLU A 22 17.03 12.40 18.45
N PRO A 23 16.28 12.83 17.40
CA PRO A 23 15.96 11.96 16.27
C PRO A 23 17.20 11.47 15.51
N GLU A 24 18.21 12.32 15.35
CA GLU A 24 19.46 11.94 14.66
C GLU A 24 20.19 10.85 15.44
N ASN A 25 20.46 11.06 16.72
CA ASN A 25 21.11 10.06 17.59
C ASN A 25 20.31 8.74 17.63
N PHE A 26 18.99 8.84 17.69
CA PHE A 26 18.13 7.66 17.74
C PHE A 26 18.27 6.81 16.47
N TRP A 27 18.15 7.42 15.29
CA TRP A 27 18.25 6.69 14.03
C TRP A 27 19.67 6.27 13.70
N GLU A 28 20.66 7.01 14.18
CA GLU A 28 22.07 6.61 14.11
C GLU A 28 22.32 5.31 14.85
N GLU A 29 21.90 5.22 16.12
CA GLU A 29 22.01 3.98 16.92
C GLU A 29 21.34 2.80 16.24
N ILE A 30 20.11 2.97 15.75
CA ILE A 30 19.36 1.92 15.04
C ILE A 30 20.12 1.48 13.78
N ALA A 31 20.61 2.43 13.00
CA ALA A 31 21.31 2.16 11.75
C ALA A 31 22.67 1.46 12.00
N GLU A 32 23.40 1.88 13.01
CA GLU A 32 24.71 1.34 13.34
C GLU A 32 24.64 -0.08 13.92
N GLU A 33 23.70 -0.32 14.84
CA GLU A 33 23.62 -1.60 15.54
C GLU A 33 22.98 -2.72 14.72
N HIS A 34 22.07 -2.39 13.79
CA HIS A 34 21.18 -3.38 13.18
C HIS A 34 21.35 -3.56 11.68
N PHE A 35 22.21 -2.81 11.02
CA PHE A 35 22.41 -2.91 9.57
C PHE A 35 23.88 -2.99 9.18
N VAL A 36 24.13 -3.56 7.99
CA VAL A 36 25.45 -3.69 7.40
C VAL A 36 25.71 -2.53 6.46
N TRP A 37 26.84 -1.86 6.66
CA TRP A 37 27.29 -0.72 5.88
C TRP A 37 28.69 -1.01 5.31
N ARG A 38 28.94 -0.61 4.08
CA ARG A 38 30.28 -0.64 3.48
C ARG A 38 31.11 0.57 3.93
N LYS A 39 30.45 1.73 4.03
CA LYS A 39 30.98 2.96 4.64
C LYS A 39 29.84 3.57 5.47
N LYS A 40 30.14 4.02 6.69
CA LYS A 40 29.19 4.78 7.49
C LYS A 40 29.07 6.21 6.95
N TRP A 41 28.08 6.92 7.40
CA TRP A 41 27.71 8.29 7.02
C TRP A 41 28.71 9.32 7.56
N ASP A 42 28.75 10.45 6.89
CA ASP A 42 29.44 11.66 7.34
C ASP A 42 28.45 12.56 8.13
N THR A 43 27.15 12.53 7.77
CA THR A 43 26.06 13.25 8.43
C THR A 43 24.81 12.36 8.49
N VAL A 44 24.18 12.26 9.67
CA VAL A 44 23.00 11.41 9.88
C VAL A 44 21.78 11.96 9.14
N LEU A 45 21.54 13.27 9.29
CA LEU A 45 20.39 13.96 8.69
C LEU A 45 20.77 15.37 8.24
N ASN A 46 20.39 15.69 7.02
CA ASN A 46 20.40 17.04 6.46
C ASN A 46 19.04 17.32 5.83
N TRP A 47 18.33 18.38 6.28
CA TRP A 47 16.99 18.62 5.79
C TRP A 47 16.55 20.09 5.84
N ASP A 48 15.66 20.44 4.90
CA ASP A 48 14.97 21.73 4.84
C ASP A 48 13.60 21.55 4.18
N PHE A 49 12.53 21.58 4.96
CA PHE A 49 11.16 21.46 4.41
C PHE A 49 10.70 22.70 3.63
N LEU A 50 11.37 23.83 3.76
CA LEU A 50 11.07 25.01 2.92
C LEU A 50 11.53 24.80 1.47
N LYS A 51 12.58 23.97 1.30
CA LYS A 51 13.08 23.55 -0.02
C LYS A 51 12.66 22.15 -0.43
N PRO A 52 11.91 21.42 0.37
CA PRO A 52 11.69 19.98 0.52
C PRO A 52 12.88 19.10 0.16
N GLU A 53 14.02 19.42 0.78
CA GLU A 53 15.25 18.64 0.68
C GLU A 53 15.43 17.82 1.96
N VAL A 54 15.57 16.51 1.82
CA VAL A 54 15.83 15.59 2.96
C VAL A 54 16.84 14.55 2.52
N LYS A 55 17.89 14.40 3.32
CA LYS A 55 18.92 13.38 3.15
C LYS A 55 19.20 12.68 4.47
N TRP A 56 19.14 11.36 4.47
CA TRP A 56 19.46 10.53 5.62
C TRP A 56 20.72 9.71 5.36
N PHE A 57 21.61 9.68 6.35
CA PHE A 57 22.89 8.95 6.30
C PHE A 57 23.79 9.40 5.14
N GLU A 58 23.88 10.72 4.92
CA GLU A 58 24.65 11.31 3.81
C GLU A 58 26.11 10.90 3.89
N GLY A 59 26.66 10.41 2.76
CA GLY A 59 28.01 9.90 2.63
C GLY A 59 28.17 8.41 2.96
N ALA A 60 27.12 7.72 3.43
CA ALA A 60 27.16 6.28 3.66
C ALA A 60 27.10 5.50 2.35
N GLN A 61 27.71 4.31 2.36
CA GLN A 61 27.69 3.37 1.24
C GLN A 61 27.20 1.99 1.69
N LEU A 62 26.31 1.40 0.90
CA LEU A 62 25.71 0.09 1.16
C LEU A 62 25.13 -0.50 -0.12
N ASN A 63 24.61 -1.71 -0.02
CA ASN A 63 23.58 -2.22 -0.93
C ASN A 63 22.45 -2.83 -0.11
N ILE A 64 21.19 -2.49 -0.41
CA ILE A 64 20.06 -2.98 0.37
C ILE A 64 19.94 -4.50 0.33
N THR A 65 20.37 -5.15 -0.78
CA THR A 65 20.33 -6.62 -0.90
C THR A 65 21.28 -7.32 0.06
N GLU A 66 22.39 -6.70 0.44
CA GLU A 66 23.29 -7.22 1.46
C GLU A 66 22.59 -7.29 2.83
N ASN A 67 21.68 -6.35 3.10
CA ASN A 67 20.87 -6.36 4.31
C ASN A 67 19.63 -7.27 4.23
N CYS A 68 19.06 -7.46 3.05
CA CYS A 68 17.91 -8.33 2.84
C CYS A 68 18.26 -9.81 2.65
N ILE A 69 19.47 -10.12 2.14
CA ILE A 69 19.83 -11.47 1.72
C ILE A 69 21.17 -11.89 2.30
N ASP A 70 22.27 -11.23 1.90
CA ASP A 70 23.63 -11.72 2.11
C ASP A 70 23.96 -11.95 3.58
N ARG A 71 23.61 -11.00 4.47
CA ARG A 71 23.89 -11.11 5.91
C ARG A 71 23.18 -12.26 6.60
N HIS A 72 22.15 -12.82 5.95
CA HIS A 72 21.37 -13.94 6.50
C HIS A 72 21.94 -15.32 6.09
N LEU A 73 22.81 -15.39 5.09
CA LEU A 73 23.28 -16.65 4.52
C LEU A 73 23.94 -17.57 5.53
N THR A 74 24.74 -17.03 6.45
CA THR A 74 25.47 -17.82 7.44
C THR A 74 24.55 -18.43 8.50
N THR A 75 23.52 -17.68 8.96
CA THR A 75 22.70 -18.08 10.10
C THR A 75 21.30 -18.55 9.70
N ARG A 76 20.80 -18.11 8.52
CA ARG A 76 19.45 -18.36 8.02
C ARG A 76 19.44 -18.87 6.58
N GLY A 77 20.58 -19.33 6.06
CA GLY A 77 20.71 -19.72 4.64
C GLY A 77 19.66 -20.72 4.19
N ASP A 78 19.33 -21.71 5.04
CA ASP A 78 18.36 -22.77 4.74
C ASP A 78 16.91 -22.40 5.18
N LYS A 79 16.72 -21.26 5.84
CA LYS A 79 15.39 -20.77 6.22
C LYS A 79 14.66 -20.27 4.97
N THR A 80 13.36 -20.57 4.89
CA THR A 80 12.49 -20.02 3.84
C THR A 80 12.45 -18.48 3.95
N ALA A 81 12.86 -17.80 2.89
CA ALA A 81 12.74 -16.36 2.73
C ALA A 81 11.39 -16.01 2.11
N ILE A 82 11.06 -16.62 0.98
CA ILE A 82 9.80 -16.45 0.26
C ILE A 82 9.06 -17.78 0.21
N LEU A 83 7.83 -17.77 0.70
CA LEU A 83 6.88 -18.84 0.55
C LEU A 83 5.87 -18.41 -0.52
N PHE A 84 5.96 -19.00 -1.70
CA PHE A 84 5.03 -18.72 -2.79
C PHE A 84 3.86 -19.68 -2.76
N GLU A 85 2.66 -19.14 -2.69
CA GLU A 85 1.40 -19.87 -2.79
C GLU A 85 0.74 -19.54 -4.14
N PRO A 86 0.60 -20.51 -5.04
CA PRO A 86 0.04 -20.30 -6.37
C PRO A 86 -1.46 -20.01 -6.35
N ASN A 87 -1.97 -19.49 -7.49
CA ASN A 87 -3.40 -19.25 -7.67
C ASN A 87 -4.23 -20.54 -7.58
N ASN A 88 -3.79 -21.62 -8.25
CA ASN A 88 -4.45 -22.91 -8.16
C ASN A 88 -4.06 -23.61 -6.84
N PRO A 89 -5.01 -23.96 -5.95
CA PRO A 89 -4.70 -24.63 -4.69
C PRO A 89 -4.11 -26.04 -4.86
N ASP A 90 -4.32 -26.69 -6.00
CA ASP A 90 -3.76 -28.02 -6.32
C ASP A 90 -2.30 -27.95 -6.82
N GLU A 91 -1.80 -26.74 -7.15
CA GLU A 91 -0.39 -26.53 -7.49
C GLU A 91 0.43 -26.46 -6.20
N GLU A 92 1.60 -27.07 -6.20
CA GLU A 92 2.46 -27.14 -5.02
C GLU A 92 3.06 -25.76 -4.69
N ALA A 93 2.97 -25.38 -3.42
CA ALA A 93 3.61 -24.18 -2.90
C ALA A 93 5.14 -24.28 -2.98
N GLN A 94 5.82 -23.18 -3.28
CA GLN A 94 7.27 -23.14 -3.38
C GLN A 94 7.88 -22.48 -2.14
N HIS A 95 8.86 -23.14 -1.54
CA HIS A 95 9.65 -22.62 -0.44
C HIS A 95 11.03 -22.21 -0.98
N ILE A 96 11.29 -20.92 -1.07
CA ILE A 96 12.57 -20.38 -1.55
C ILE A 96 13.38 -19.97 -0.32
N SER A 97 14.45 -20.69 -0.03
CA SER A 97 15.38 -20.37 1.07
C SER A 97 16.19 -19.10 0.79
N TYR A 98 16.83 -18.53 1.82
CA TYR A 98 17.73 -17.39 1.65
C TYR A 98 18.89 -17.71 0.70
N LYS A 99 19.43 -18.94 0.74
CA LYS A 99 20.48 -19.38 -0.21
C LYS A 99 19.96 -19.46 -1.64
N GLU A 100 18.77 -19.99 -1.85
CA GLU A 100 18.16 -20.07 -3.18
C GLU A 100 17.78 -18.68 -3.69
N LEU A 101 17.24 -17.82 -2.83
CA LEU A 101 16.94 -16.43 -3.17
C LEU A 101 18.23 -15.67 -3.59
N TYR A 102 19.32 -15.84 -2.84
CA TYR A 102 20.62 -15.28 -3.19
C TYR A 102 21.06 -15.68 -4.60
N LYS A 103 21.03 -16.98 -4.93
CA LYS A 103 21.41 -17.49 -6.25
C LYS A 103 20.49 -16.97 -7.36
N LYS A 104 19.18 -17.00 -7.12
CA LYS A 104 18.18 -16.52 -8.09
C LYS A 104 18.33 -15.03 -8.37
N VAL A 105 18.54 -14.21 -7.34
CA VAL A 105 18.77 -12.76 -7.46
C VAL A 105 20.07 -12.48 -8.21
N ASN A 106 21.17 -13.19 -7.91
CA ASN A 106 22.42 -13.02 -8.60
C ASN A 106 22.36 -13.39 -10.08
N LYS A 107 21.71 -14.52 -10.41
CA LYS A 107 21.49 -14.91 -11.81
C LYS A 107 20.69 -13.84 -12.56
N PHE A 108 19.61 -13.36 -11.96
CA PHE A 108 18.79 -12.33 -12.58
C PHE A 108 19.58 -11.00 -12.73
N ALA A 109 20.33 -10.60 -11.71
CA ALA A 109 21.21 -9.42 -11.76
C ALA A 109 22.23 -9.51 -12.90
N ASN A 110 22.84 -10.69 -13.11
CA ASN A 110 23.74 -10.92 -14.23
C ASN A 110 23.03 -10.86 -15.59
N VAL A 111 21.79 -11.37 -15.70
CA VAL A 111 20.98 -11.21 -16.91
C VAL A 111 20.74 -9.74 -17.20
N LEU A 112 20.34 -8.93 -16.19
CA LEU A 112 20.16 -7.49 -16.38
C LEU A 112 21.42 -6.81 -16.90
N LYS A 113 22.61 -7.14 -16.32
CA LYS A 113 23.91 -6.61 -16.77
C LYS A 113 24.22 -7.03 -18.22
N GLN A 114 23.99 -8.29 -18.58
CA GLN A 114 24.20 -8.81 -19.94
C GLN A 114 23.31 -8.12 -20.96
N GLU A 115 22.09 -7.74 -20.56
CA GLU A 115 21.15 -6.98 -21.38
C GLU A 115 21.43 -5.46 -21.35
N GLY A 116 22.54 -5.03 -20.78
CA GLY A 116 23.03 -3.65 -20.83
C GLY A 116 22.48 -2.71 -19.78
N ILE A 117 21.76 -3.22 -18.76
CA ILE A 117 21.27 -2.42 -17.63
C ILE A 117 22.43 -2.10 -16.66
N LYS A 118 22.50 -0.84 -16.25
CA LYS A 118 23.56 -0.29 -15.38
C LYS A 118 22.93 0.46 -14.20
N LYS A 119 23.75 0.78 -13.21
CA LYS A 119 23.39 1.66 -12.09
C LYS A 119 22.71 2.93 -12.61
N GLY A 120 21.56 3.27 -12.02
CA GLY A 120 20.74 4.44 -12.38
C GLY A 120 19.79 4.24 -13.57
N ASP A 121 19.90 3.12 -14.32
CA ASP A 121 18.92 2.80 -15.37
C ASP A 121 17.58 2.38 -14.75
N ARG A 122 16.47 2.73 -15.43
CA ARG A 122 15.14 2.37 -14.97
C ARG A 122 14.66 1.13 -15.68
N VAL A 123 14.11 0.21 -14.88
CA VAL A 123 13.53 -1.06 -15.32
C VAL A 123 12.07 -1.11 -14.91
N CYS A 124 11.18 -1.23 -15.88
CA CYS A 124 9.76 -1.45 -15.62
C CYS A 124 9.50 -2.93 -15.35
N ILE A 125 8.81 -3.23 -14.26
CA ILE A 125 8.43 -4.60 -13.89
C ILE A 125 6.90 -4.69 -13.93
N TYR A 126 6.37 -5.49 -14.87
CA TYR A 126 4.95 -5.72 -15.08
C TYR A 126 4.67 -7.22 -14.99
N LEU A 127 4.79 -7.76 -13.77
CA LEU A 127 4.67 -9.18 -13.45
C LEU A 127 3.51 -9.44 -12.47
N PRO A 128 2.86 -10.62 -12.55
CA PRO A 128 1.93 -11.04 -11.50
C PRO A 128 2.70 -11.37 -10.21
N MET A 129 1.97 -11.67 -9.13
CA MET A 129 2.54 -12.01 -7.81
C MET A 129 3.22 -13.39 -7.80
N ILE A 130 4.20 -13.60 -8.68
CA ILE A 130 5.06 -14.78 -8.76
C ILE A 130 6.46 -14.47 -8.20
N PRO A 131 7.27 -15.49 -7.84
CA PRO A 131 8.60 -15.27 -7.25
C PRO A 131 9.50 -14.38 -8.09
N GLU A 132 9.41 -14.44 -9.40
CA GLU A 132 10.16 -13.62 -10.35
C GLU A 132 9.96 -12.12 -10.12
N LEU A 133 8.80 -11.70 -9.60
CA LEU A 133 8.54 -10.30 -9.27
C LEU A 133 9.44 -9.81 -8.13
N ALA A 134 9.48 -10.50 -6.99
CA ALA A 134 10.35 -10.12 -5.87
C ALA A 134 11.84 -10.28 -6.24
N ILE A 135 12.18 -11.32 -7.00
CA ILE A 135 13.55 -11.58 -7.47
C ILE A 135 14.02 -10.45 -8.40
N SER A 136 13.18 -10.00 -9.34
CA SER A 136 13.53 -8.91 -10.26
C SER A 136 13.70 -7.56 -9.55
N VAL A 137 12.86 -7.27 -8.55
CA VAL A 137 13.01 -6.10 -7.66
C VAL A 137 14.37 -6.12 -6.97
N LEU A 138 14.72 -7.24 -6.34
CA LEU A 138 16.00 -7.40 -5.64
C LEU A 138 17.20 -7.42 -6.60
N ALA A 139 17.06 -7.98 -7.80
CA ALA A 139 18.11 -7.99 -8.82
C ALA A 139 18.41 -6.59 -9.34
N CYS A 140 17.39 -5.76 -9.57
CA CYS A 140 17.57 -4.34 -9.88
C CYS A 140 18.33 -3.63 -8.75
N ALA A 141 17.87 -3.79 -7.51
CA ALA A 141 18.55 -3.19 -6.35
C ALA A 141 20.01 -3.65 -6.20
N ARG A 142 20.30 -4.92 -6.52
CA ARG A 142 21.67 -5.47 -6.42
C ARG A 142 22.65 -4.80 -7.35
N ILE A 143 22.22 -4.44 -8.56
CA ILE A 143 23.08 -3.76 -9.56
C ILE A 143 22.91 -2.23 -9.58
N GLY A 144 22.14 -1.67 -8.64
CA GLY A 144 21.87 -0.23 -8.57
C GLY A 144 20.93 0.30 -9.67
N ALA A 145 20.20 -0.57 -10.36
CA ALA A 145 19.14 -0.15 -11.27
C ALA A 145 17.88 0.27 -10.48
N ILE A 146 17.19 1.29 -10.98
CA ILE A 146 15.98 1.83 -10.37
C ILE A 146 14.78 1.03 -10.89
N HIS A 147 14.12 0.26 -10.04
CA HIS A 147 12.93 -0.46 -10.46
C HIS A 147 11.67 0.41 -10.39
N SER A 148 10.78 0.20 -11.36
CA SER A 148 9.44 0.78 -11.39
C SER A 148 8.44 -0.34 -11.59
N VAL A 149 7.85 -0.82 -10.48
CA VAL A 149 6.85 -1.89 -10.56
C VAL A 149 5.51 -1.30 -10.92
N VAL A 150 4.90 -1.86 -11.94
CA VAL A 150 3.55 -1.52 -12.39
C VAL A 150 2.63 -2.70 -12.13
N PHE A 151 1.52 -2.46 -11.44
CA PHE A 151 0.55 -3.50 -11.12
C PHE A 151 0.06 -4.21 -12.39
N ALA A 152 0.20 -5.55 -12.43
CA ALA A 152 -0.10 -6.41 -13.60
C ALA A 152 -1.60 -6.46 -13.99
N GLY A 153 -2.38 -5.57 -13.45
CA GLY A 153 -3.76 -5.37 -13.81
C GLY A 153 -4.03 -4.04 -14.52
N PHE A 154 -3.02 -3.18 -14.73
CA PHE A 154 -3.22 -1.92 -15.44
C PHE A 154 -3.31 -2.13 -16.97
N SER A 155 -3.97 -1.16 -17.62
CA SER A 155 -4.09 -1.14 -19.09
C SER A 155 -2.77 -0.80 -19.78
N ALA A 156 -2.71 -1.08 -21.08
CA ALA A 156 -1.58 -0.72 -21.94
C ALA A 156 -1.26 0.79 -21.88
N ALA A 157 -2.28 1.66 -21.89
CA ALA A 157 -2.10 3.11 -21.79
C ALA A 157 -1.50 3.53 -20.46
N ALA A 158 -1.99 2.95 -19.35
CA ALA A 158 -1.46 3.23 -18.02
C ALA A 158 -0.02 2.72 -17.85
N LEU A 159 0.32 1.58 -18.45
CA LEU A 159 1.68 1.04 -18.50
C LEU A 159 2.61 1.95 -19.31
N ALA A 160 2.20 2.31 -20.53
CA ALA A 160 2.97 3.17 -21.43
C ALA A 160 3.29 4.53 -20.80
N THR A 161 2.32 5.14 -20.11
CA THR A 161 2.53 6.42 -19.42
C THR A 161 3.68 6.32 -18.41
N ARG A 162 3.76 5.23 -17.63
CA ARG A 162 4.81 5.04 -16.62
C ARG A 162 6.17 4.71 -17.22
N ILE A 163 6.18 3.90 -18.27
CA ILE A 163 7.41 3.58 -19.03
C ILE A 163 8.02 4.87 -19.60
N ASN A 164 7.20 5.70 -20.24
CA ASN A 164 7.67 6.94 -20.86
C ASN A 164 8.11 7.98 -19.83
N ASP A 165 7.33 8.18 -18.76
CA ASP A 165 7.66 9.17 -17.72
C ASP A 165 8.98 8.84 -17.01
N SER A 166 9.25 7.57 -16.73
CA SER A 166 10.52 7.15 -16.12
C SER A 166 11.60 6.77 -17.15
N GLU A 167 11.31 6.82 -18.45
CA GLU A 167 12.22 6.42 -19.52
C GLU A 167 12.86 5.04 -19.28
N CYS A 168 12.04 4.05 -18.99
CA CYS A 168 12.51 2.69 -18.73
C CYS A 168 13.18 2.07 -19.97
N LYS A 169 14.40 1.55 -19.78
CA LYS A 169 15.15 0.88 -20.85
C LYS A 169 14.73 -0.56 -21.09
N MET A 170 14.13 -1.18 -20.09
CA MET A 170 13.72 -2.58 -20.12
C MET A 170 12.33 -2.74 -19.51
N VAL A 171 11.58 -3.73 -20.01
CA VAL A 171 10.36 -4.24 -19.39
C VAL A 171 10.57 -5.71 -19.03
N ILE A 172 10.16 -6.09 -17.81
CA ILE A 172 10.10 -7.48 -17.36
C ILE A 172 8.63 -7.84 -17.21
N THR A 173 8.17 -8.86 -17.90
CA THR A 173 6.77 -9.29 -17.92
C THR A 173 6.65 -10.82 -17.92
N ALA A 174 5.42 -11.33 -18.04
CA ALA A 174 5.13 -12.75 -18.23
C ALA A 174 4.26 -12.96 -19.48
N ASP A 175 4.18 -14.22 -19.95
CA ASP A 175 3.23 -14.61 -21.01
C ASP A 175 1.80 -14.26 -20.61
N GLY A 176 1.47 -14.39 -19.32
CA GLY A 176 0.20 -13.98 -18.75
C GLY A 176 0.15 -14.17 -17.26
N SER A 177 -1.02 -13.97 -16.66
CA SER A 177 -1.28 -14.18 -15.23
C SER A 177 -2.59 -14.90 -14.98
N PHE A 178 -2.67 -15.59 -13.86
CA PHE A 178 -3.93 -16.09 -13.31
C PHE A 178 -4.61 -15.03 -12.44
N ARG A 179 -5.93 -14.95 -12.51
CA ARG A 179 -6.77 -14.17 -11.61
C ARG A 179 -8.03 -14.96 -11.26
N GLY A 180 -7.93 -15.80 -10.26
CA GLY A 180 -8.94 -16.81 -9.98
C GLY A 180 -9.05 -17.80 -11.16
N ALA A 181 -10.27 -17.99 -11.69
CA ALA A 181 -10.50 -18.86 -12.83
C ALA A 181 -10.15 -18.22 -14.20
N LYS A 182 -9.77 -16.93 -14.22
CA LYS A 182 -9.48 -16.19 -15.46
C LYS A 182 -7.98 -16.08 -15.68
N THR A 183 -7.58 -16.00 -16.95
CA THR A 183 -6.24 -15.60 -17.36
C THR A 183 -6.24 -14.18 -17.93
N ILE A 184 -5.10 -13.50 -17.83
CA ILE A 184 -4.87 -12.17 -18.40
C ILE A 184 -3.64 -12.27 -19.31
N ASP A 185 -3.77 -11.81 -20.53
CA ASP A 185 -2.66 -11.73 -21.50
C ASP A 185 -1.78 -10.52 -21.17
N LEU A 186 -0.74 -10.72 -20.36
CA LEU A 186 0.17 -9.63 -19.98
C LEU A 186 1.09 -9.22 -21.11
N LYS A 187 1.59 -10.19 -21.90
CA LYS A 187 2.49 -9.88 -23.01
C LYS A 187 1.78 -9.06 -24.09
N GLY A 188 0.53 -9.38 -24.42
CA GLY A 188 -0.27 -8.59 -25.35
C GLY A 188 -0.52 -7.15 -24.85
N ILE A 189 -0.71 -6.95 -23.55
CA ILE A 189 -0.81 -5.61 -22.95
C ILE A 189 0.52 -4.86 -23.08
N VAL A 190 1.66 -5.52 -22.86
CA VAL A 190 2.99 -4.92 -23.05
C VAL A 190 3.21 -4.56 -24.52
N ASP A 191 2.90 -5.43 -25.44
CA ASP A 191 3.05 -5.16 -26.88
C ASP A 191 2.24 -3.93 -27.32
N GLU A 192 1.03 -3.80 -26.83
CA GLU A 192 0.19 -2.63 -27.11
C GLU A 192 0.79 -1.35 -26.50
N ALA A 193 1.28 -1.42 -25.26
CA ALA A 193 1.92 -0.29 -24.57
C ALA A 193 3.17 0.19 -25.33
N LEU A 194 3.99 -0.74 -25.81
CA LEU A 194 5.25 -0.45 -26.50
C LEU A 194 5.09 0.22 -27.86
N LYS A 195 3.92 0.18 -28.47
CA LYS A 195 3.63 0.96 -29.70
C LYS A 195 3.83 2.47 -29.50
N SER A 196 3.71 2.94 -28.25
CA SER A 196 3.90 4.35 -27.88
C SER A 196 5.15 4.61 -27.05
N CYS A 197 6.05 3.62 -26.88
CA CYS A 197 7.26 3.72 -26.07
C CYS A 197 8.51 3.48 -26.93
N SER A 198 9.37 4.49 -27.09
CA SER A 198 10.62 4.39 -27.85
C SER A 198 11.86 4.11 -27.00
N CYS A 199 11.75 4.21 -25.67
CA CYS A 199 12.88 4.09 -24.73
C CYS A 199 13.28 2.64 -24.43
N VAL A 200 12.35 1.69 -24.57
CA VAL A 200 12.56 0.27 -24.25
C VAL A 200 13.45 -0.40 -25.31
N LYS A 201 14.47 -1.11 -24.83
CA LYS A 201 15.44 -1.83 -25.68
C LYS A 201 15.29 -3.34 -25.60
N THR A 202 14.77 -3.85 -24.50
CA THR A 202 14.62 -5.30 -24.24
C THR A 202 13.38 -5.56 -23.43
N VAL A 203 12.65 -6.62 -23.76
CA VAL A 203 11.56 -7.18 -22.96
C VAL A 203 11.95 -8.58 -22.51
N LEU A 204 11.98 -8.82 -21.20
CA LEU A 204 12.19 -10.15 -20.63
C LEU A 204 10.86 -10.78 -20.27
N VAL A 205 10.60 -11.98 -20.75
CA VAL A 205 9.31 -12.66 -20.60
C VAL A 205 9.44 -13.94 -19.78
N ALA A 206 8.77 -13.99 -18.62
CA ALA A 206 8.62 -15.19 -17.82
C ALA A 206 7.46 -16.06 -18.35
N LYS A 207 7.57 -17.38 -18.20
CA LYS A 207 6.46 -18.30 -18.50
C LYS A 207 5.65 -18.55 -17.24
N ARG A 208 4.33 -18.30 -17.29
CA ARG A 208 3.43 -18.59 -16.16
C ARG A 208 2.19 -19.36 -16.58
N ILE A 209 1.47 -18.92 -17.61
CA ILE A 209 0.23 -19.57 -18.04
C ILE A 209 0.42 -20.52 -19.23
N MET A 210 1.63 -20.59 -19.77
CA MET A 210 2.03 -21.47 -20.86
C MET A 210 1.20 -21.28 -22.14
N THR A 211 0.79 -20.05 -22.42
CA THR A 211 0.07 -19.71 -23.66
C THR A 211 1.04 -19.31 -24.77
N ASP A 212 0.61 -19.49 -26.02
CA ASP A 212 1.33 -18.97 -27.16
C ASP A 212 1.21 -17.45 -27.20
N ILE A 213 2.35 -16.78 -27.32
CA ILE A 213 2.45 -15.31 -27.38
C ILE A 213 3.31 -14.87 -28.55
N ASN A 214 3.11 -13.64 -29.01
CA ASN A 214 4.00 -13.04 -29.98
C ASN A 214 5.34 -12.69 -29.31
N MET A 215 6.44 -13.05 -30.01
CA MET A 215 7.81 -12.70 -29.59
C MET A 215 8.49 -11.95 -30.74
N THR A 216 8.78 -10.67 -30.52
CA THR A 216 9.42 -9.80 -31.51
C THR A 216 10.92 -9.98 -31.48
N ASP A 217 11.49 -10.43 -32.61
CA ASP A 217 12.93 -10.63 -32.75
C ASP A 217 13.73 -9.35 -32.45
N GLY A 218 14.81 -9.51 -31.69
CA GLY A 218 15.68 -8.40 -31.26
C GLY A 218 15.17 -7.59 -30.09
N LEU A 219 13.89 -7.71 -29.72
CA LEU A 219 13.28 -7.02 -28.57
C LEU A 219 12.96 -7.98 -27.42
N ASP A 220 12.23 -9.07 -27.71
CA ASP A 220 11.69 -9.99 -26.72
C ASP A 220 12.62 -11.18 -26.48
N LYS A 221 12.80 -11.53 -25.21
CA LYS A 221 13.62 -12.68 -24.81
C LYS A 221 12.93 -13.48 -23.72
N TRP A 222 12.92 -14.81 -23.87
CA TRP A 222 12.50 -15.70 -22.79
C TRP A 222 13.47 -15.62 -21.62
N LEU A 223 12.96 -15.40 -20.41
CA LEU A 223 13.75 -15.23 -19.21
C LEU A 223 14.46 -16.52 -18.77
N ALA A 224 13.79 -17.67 -18.84
CA ALA A 224 14.31 -18.95 -18.33
C ALA A 224 15.64 -19.39 -18.96
N PRO A 225 15.84 -19.36 -20.29
CA PRO A 225 17.13 -19.70 -20.89
C PRO A 225 18.28 -18.77 -20.46
N LEU A 226 17.99 -17.48 -20.26
CA LEU A 226 18.98 -16.51 -19.81
C LEU A 226 19.40 -16.79 -18.37
N LEU A 227 18.44 -17.06 -17.47
CA LEU A 227 18.70 -17.43 -16.08
C LEU A 227 19.46 -18.75 -15.95
N TYR A 228 19.17 -19.73 -16.83
CA TYR A 228 19.86 -21.03 -16.81
C TYR A 228 21.36 -20.86 -17.03
N ASN A 229 21.74 -20.00 -17.98
CA ASN A 229 23.14 -19.77 -18.38
C ASN A 229 23.87 -18.73 -17.51
N ALA A 230 23.17 -17.98 -16.69
CA ALA A 230 23.76 -16.93 -15.86
C ALA A 230 24.48 -17.49 -14.63
N SER A 231 25.60 -16.84 -14.24
CA SER A 231 26.29 -17.13 -12.98
C SER A 231 25.40 -16.83 -11.78
N ASP A 232 25.49 -17.65 -10.73
CA ASP A 232 24.84 -17.44 -9.45
C ASP A 232 25.66 -16.59 -8.46
N GLU A 233 26.75 -16.00 -8.95
CA GLU A 233 27.57 -15.01 -8.26
C GLU A 233 27.48 -13.66 -8.95
N CYS A 234 27.11 -12.62 -8.20
CA CYS A 234 27.05 -11.24 -8.66
C CYS A 234 27.40 -10.31 -7.49
N ALA A 235 28.52 -9.60 -7.59
CA ALA A 235 28.87 -8.59 -6.60
C ALA A 235 27.80 -7.49 -6.57
N ALA A 236 27.35 -7.14 -5.36
CA ALA A 236 26.41 -6.06 -5.17
C ALA A 236 27.07 -4.71 -5.49
N GLU A 237 26.36 -3.86 -6.23
CA GLU A 237 26.83 -2.52 -6.57
C GLU A 237 26.96 -1.65 -5.32
N ILE A 238 27.96 -0.78 -5.30
CA ILE A 238 28.11 0.20 -4.21
C ILE A 238 27.13 1.34 -4.46
N MET A 239 26.16 1.48 -3.55
CA MET A 239 25.18 2.54 -3.59
C MET A 239 25.47 3.58 -2.52
N ASP A 240 25.36 4.85 -2.88
CA ASP A 240 25.28 5.89 -1.87
C ASP A 240 23.92 5.85 -1.17
N ALA A 241 23.87 6.32 0.08
CA ALA A 241 22.67 6.29 0.91
C ALA A 241 21.44 6.92 0.23
N GLU A 242 21.64 7.98 -0.53
CA GLU A 242 20.61 8.75 -1.22
C GLU A 242 20.46 8.37 -2.71
N ASP A 243 21.14 7.34 -3.19
CA ASP A 243 20.87 6.80 -4.53
C ASP A 243 19.43 6.30 -4.62
N PRO A 244 18.69 6.65 -5.69
CA PRO A 244 17.32 6.17 -5.90
C PRO A 244 17.26 4.64 -5.96
N LEU A 245 16.32 4.07 -5.21
CA LEU A 245 16.05 2.63 -5.18
C LEU A 245 14.92 2.27 -6.14
N PHE A 246 13.82 3.02 -6.07
CA PHE A 246 12.67 2.79 -6.94
C PHE A 246 11.84 4.05 -7.20
N ILE A 247 11.04 3.97 -8.26
CA ILE A 247 9.98 4.92 -8.59
C ILE A 247 8.65 4.18 -8.51
N LEU A 248 7.74 4.65 -7.66
CA LEU A 248 6.42 4.07 -7.55
C LEU A 248 5.34 5.11 -7.84
N TYR A 249 4.48 4.80 -8.81
CA TYR A 249 3.47 5.72 -9.30
C TYR A 249 2.19 5.68 -8.47
N THR A 250 1.76 6.86 -8.01
CA THR A 250 0.46 7.07 -7.35
C THR A 250 -0.48 7.85 -8.25
N SER A 251 -1.79 7.69 -8.03
CA SER A 251 -2.80 8.49 -8.71
C SER A 251 -2.69 9.95 -8.27
N GLY A 252 -2.61 10.87 -9.23
CA GLY A 252 -2.65 12.32 -8.95
C GLY A 252 -4.08 12.85 -9.03
N SER A 253 -4.40 13.89 -8.24
CA SER A 253 -5.65 14.64 -8.35
C SER A 253 -5.85 15.29 -9.73
N THR A 254 -4.76 15.59 -10.43
CA THR A 254 -4.74 16.20 -11.78
C THR A 254 -4.82 15.20 -12.93
N GLY A 255 -4.97 13.90 -12.66
CA GLY A 255 -5.05 12.85 -13.69
C GLY A 255 -3.69 12.23 -14.09
N MET A 256 -2.59 13.00 -14.10
CA MET A 256 -1.25 12.44 -14.35
C MET A 256 -0.68 11.77 -13.10
N PRO A 257 -0.20 10.52 -13.19
CA PRO A 257 0.40 9.84 -12.05
C PRO A 257 1.65 10.58 -11.54
N LYS A 258 1.96 10.38 -10.25
CA LYS A 258 3.16 10.92 -9.59
C LYS A 258 4.13 9.78 -9.34
N GLY A 259 5.30 9.79 -9.95
CA GLY A 259 6.37 8.83 -9.70
C GLY A 259 7.13 9.18 -8.42
N MET A 260 6.73 8.62 -7.29
CA MET A 260 7.39 8.86 -6.00
C MET A 260 8.76 8.18 -5.96
N VAL A 261 9.80 8.94 -5.63
CA VAL A 261 11.19 8.43 -5.57
C VAL A 261 11.57 8.12 -4.13
N HIS A 262 11.96 6.88 -3.88
CA HIS A 262 12.56 6.46 -2.62
C HIS A 262 14.03 6.13 -2.80
N THR A 263 14.84 6.48 -1.79
CA THR A 263 16.29 6.25 -1.76
C THR A 263 16.64 5.04 -0.88
N THR A 264 17.87 4.57 -0.97
CA THR A 264 18.26 3.25 -0.47
C THR A 264 18.30 3.16 1.06
N ALA A 265 19.08 4.01 1.74
CA ALA A 265 19.44 3.78 3.14
C ALA A 265 18.31 4.09 4.12
N GLY A 266 17.75 5.29 4.06
CA GLY A 266 16.68 5.69 4.98
C GLY A 266 15.44 4.82 4.86
N TYR A 267 15.07 4.46 3.62
CA TYR A 267 13.95 3.55 3.36
C TYR A 267 14.20 2.17 3.97
N MET A 268 15.39 1.61 3.79
CA MET A 268 15.79 0.31 4.38
C MET A 268 15.66 0.31 5.91
N VAL A 269 16.29 1.29 6.56
CA VAL A 269 16.31 1.39 8.03
C VAL A 269 14.90 1.50 8.59
N TYR A 270 14.09 2.38 8.02
CA TYR A 270 12.74 2.65 8.52
C TYR A 270 11.77 1.49 8.28
N THR A 271 11.77 0.92 7.07
CA THR A 271 10.85 -0.19 6.75
C THR A 271 11.17 -1.45 7.55
N ALA A 272 12.45 -1.74 7.78
CA ALA A 272 12.87 -2.87 8.61
C ALA A 272 12.48 -2.64 10.08
N TYR A 273 12.70 -1.44 10.62
CA TYR A 273 12.34 -1.10 11.99
C TYR A 273 10.82 -1.14 12.22
N THR A 274 10.05 -0.57 11.28
CA THR A 274 8.59 -0.57 11.38
C THR A 274 8.01 -1.98 11.24
N PHE A 275 8.52 -2.80 10.33
CA PHE A 275 8.13 -4.20 10.21
C PHE A 275 8.30 -4.97 11.52
N LYS A 276 9.49 -4.85 12.13
CA LYS A 276 9.81 -5.56 13.38
C LYS A 276 8.83 -5.24 14.49
N ASN A 277 8.49 -3.97 14.66
CA ASN A 277 7.69 -3.49 15.77
C ASN A 277 6.18 -3.52 15.49
N ALA A 278 5.74 -3.11 14.31
CA ALA A 278 4.32 -3.12 13.95
C ALA A 278 3.74 -4.55 13.89
N PHE A 279 4.55 -5.53 13.50
CA PHE A 279 4.08 -6.93 13.43
C PHE A 279 4.58 -7.79 14.59
N GLN A 280 5.41 -7.25 15.50
CA GLN A 280 6.03 -8.00 16.61
C GLN A 280 6.66 -9.34 16.13
N TYR A 281 7.26 -9.28 14.93
CA TYR A 281 7.80 -10.44 14.24
C TYR A 281 8.85 -11.18 15.07
N LYS A 282 8.74 -12.50 15.17
CA LYS A 282 9.69 -13.41 15.83
C LYS A 282 10.34 -14.32 14.79
N GLU A 283 11.53 -14.86 15.13
CA GLU A 283 12.42 -15.59 14.20
C GLU A 283 11.73 -16.69 13.38
N ASN A 284 10.80 -17.42 13.97
CA ASN A 284 10.14 -18.57 13.33
C ASN A 284 8.71 -18.26 12.86
N ASP A 285 8.29 -17.02 12.93
CA ASP A 285 6.97 -16.63 12.47
C ASP A 285 6.90 -16.64 10.94
N VAL A 286 5.73 -16.96 10.42
CA VAL A 286 5.35 -16.82 9.01
C VAL A 286 4.48 -15.59 8.88
N TYR A 287 4.97 -14.61 8.13
CA TYR A 287 4.29 -13.34 7.87
C TYR A 287 3.62 -13.36 6.50
N TRP A 288 2.39 -12.91 6.43
CA TRP A 288 1.65 -12.78 5.18
C TRP A 288 0.99 -11.42 5.03
N CYS A 289 1.39 -10.70 3.99
CA CYS A 289 0.72 -9.50 3.48
C CYS A 289 0.01 -9.85 2.17
N THR A 290 -1.28 -9.55 2.07
CA THR A 290 -2.08 -9.87 0.88
C THR A 290 -2.03 -8.78 -0.20
N ALA A 291 -1.24 -7.73 0.00
CA ALA A 291 -1.04 -6.69 -1.00
C ALA A 291 -0.25 -7.20 -2.21
N ASP A 292 -0.33 -6.45 -3.31
CA ASP A 292 0.51 -6.65 -4.47
C ASP A 292 1.79 -5.82 -4.38
N ILE A 293 2.92 -6.34 -4.90
CA ILE A 293 4.20 -5.61 -4.93
C ILE A 293 4.12 -4.39 -5.86
N GLY A 294 3.16 -4.31 -6.76
CA GLY A 294 2.87 -3.10 -7.52
C GLY A 294 2.42 -1.88 -6.69
N TRP A 295 2.23 -2.06 -5.38
CA TRP A 295 1.91 -1.01 -4.42
C TRP A 295 3.02 -0.87 -3.38
N ILE A 296 3.06 0.29 -2.70
CA ILE A 296 4.08 0.54 -1.67
C ILE A 296 4.01 -0.50 -0.54
N THR A 297 2.82 -0.99 -0.21
CA THR A 297 2.64 -2.01 0.83
C THR A 297 3.41 -3.29 0.48
N GLY A 298 3.40 -3.71 -0.77
CA GLY A 298 4.16 -4.86 -1.21
C GLY A 298 5.68 -4.62 -1.20
N HIS A 299 6.13 -3.45 -1.65
CA HIS A 299 7.54 -3.07 -1.56
C HIS A 299 8.04 -3.12 -0.12
N SER A 300 7.37 -2.39 0.77
CA SER A 300 7.82 -2.20 2.15
C SER A 300 7.59 -3.43 3.03
N TYR A 301 6.47 -4.16 2.84
CA TYR A 301 6.02 -5.20 3.77
C TYR A 301 5.76 -6.58 3.14
N ILE A 302 6.21 -6.82 1.90
CA ILE A 302 6.42 -8.16 1.35
C ILE A 302 7.91 -8.38 1.08
N VAL A 303 8.58 -7.38 0.50
CA VAL A 303 10.00 -7.51 0.07
C VAL A 303 10.94 -6.96 1.14
N TYR A 304 11.12 -5.64 1.22
CA TYR A 304 12.26 -5.04 1.90
C TYR A 304 12.21 -5.17 3.43
N GLY A 305 11.12 -4.79 4.09
CA GLY A 305 11.01 -4.85 5.54
C GLY A 305 11.12 -6.27 6.11
N PRO A 306 10.36 -7.26 5.60
CA PRO A 306 10.47 -8.64 6.04
C PRO A 306 11.85 -9.24 5.78
N LEU A 307 12.38 -9.14 4.57
CA LEU A 307 13.66 -9.75 4.21
C LEU A 307 14.83 -9.11 4.97
N ALA A 308 14.82 -7.79 5.21
CA ALA A 308 15.82 -7.14 6.06
C ALA A 308 15.79 -7.66 7.51
N ASN A 309 14.69 -8.22 7.99
CA ASN A 309 14.59 -8.87 9.29
C ASN A 309 14.85 -10.40 9.26
N GLY A 310 15.23 -10.96 8.14
CA GLY A 310 15.41 -12.41 8.00
C GLY A 310 14.10 -13.19 8.13
N ALA A 311 12.97 -12.58 7.75
CA ALA A 311 11.64 -13.16 7.91
C ALA A 311 11.30 -14.17 6.80
N THR A 312 10.32 -15.03 7.07
CA THR A 312 9.59 -15.79 6.05
C THR A 312 8.36 -14.96 5.64
N THR A 313 8.31 -14.54 4.39
CA THR A 313 7.20 -13.77 3.82
C THR A 313 6.43 -14.60 2.81
N VAL A 314 5.08 -14.59 2.90
CA VAL A 314 4.21 -15.28 1.94
C VAL A 314 3.91 -14.37 0.76
N MET A 315 4.06 -14.89 -0.45
CA MET A 315 3.59 -14.29 -1.70
C MET A 315 2.45 -15.16 -2.24
N PHE A 316 1.28 -14.57 -2.42
CA PHE A 316 0.10 -15.23 -2.96
C PHE A 316 -0.30 -14.65 -4.31
N GLU A 317 -0.37 -15.51 -5.33
CA GLU A 317 -0.72 -15.10 -6.69
C GLU A 317 -2.21 -14.88 -6.91
N GLY A 318 -3.05 -15.53 -6.10
CA GLY A 318 -4.48 -15.63 -6.32
C GLY A 318 -5.32 -14.46 -5.77
N VAL A 319 -6.60 -14.72 -5.71
CA VAL A 319 -7.61 -13.80 -5.15
C VAL A 319 -8.35 -14.49 -3.99
N PRO A 320 -8.95 -13.73 -3.03
CA PRO A 320 -9.58 -14.31 -1.85
C PRO A 320 -10.80 -15.18 -2.15
N SER A 321 -11.38 -15.06 -3.34
CA SER A 321 -12.61 -15.74 -3.77
C SER A 321 -12.37 -16.98 -4.65
N TYR A 322 -11.14 -17.44 -4.85
CA TYR A 322 -10.86 -18.58 -5.71
C TYR A 322 -10.02 -19.65 -5.00
N PRO A 323 -10.44 -20.93 -5.04
CA PRO A 323 -11.64 -21.47 -5.70
C PRO A 323 -12.94 -21.05 -5.01
N ASP A 324 -12.87 -20.68 -3.74
CA ASP A 324 -13.94 -20.16 -2.91
C ASP A 324 -13.40 -19.17 -1.86
N TYR A 325 -14.28 -18.57 -1.07
CA TYR A 325 -13.92 -17.58 -0.05
C TYR A 325 -13.21 -18.16 1.21
N GLY A 326 -12.99 -19.46 1.27
CA GLY A 326 -12.15 -20.12 2.26
C GLY A 326 -10.65 -20.04 1.97
N ARG A 327 -10.27 -19.63 0.76
CA ARG A 327 -8.88 -19.65 0.28
C ARG A 327 -7.87 -18.96 1.21
N PHE A 328 -8.21 -17.82 1.78
CA PHE A 328 -7.32 -17.13 2.72
C PHE A 328 -7.12 -17.95 4.01
N TRP A 329 -8.17 -18.56 4.49
CA TRP A 329 -8.12 -19.36 5.72
C TRP A 329 -7.40 -20.68 5.52
N ASP A 330 -7.53 -21.26 4.33
CA ASP A 330 -6.74 -22.44 3.92
C ASP A 330 -5.24 -22.12 3.94
N ILE A 331 -4.82 -21.00 3.35
CA ILE A 331 -3.42 -20.54 3.34
C ILE A 331 -2.92 -20.31 4.78
N VAL A 332 -3.72 -19.65 5.62
CA VAL A 332 -3.38 -19.43 7.04
C VAL A 332 -3.14 -20.75 7.75
N GLN A 333 -4.03 -21.72 7.59
CA GLN A 333 -3.91 -23.05 8.21
C GLN A 333 -2.72 -23.84 7.66
N LYS A 334 -2.61 -23.92 6.31
CA LYS A 334 -1.58 -24.67 5.58
C LYS A 334 -0.18 -24.24 5.98
N HIS A 335 0.06 -22.92 6.02
CA HIS A 335 1.38 -22.35 6.28
C HIS A 335 1.57 -21.87 7.72
N LYS A 336 0.58 -22.05 8.59
CA LYS A 336 0.61 -21.61 10.01
C LYS A 336 0.98 -20.13 10.13
N VAL A 337 0.33 -19.28 9.34
CA VAL A 337 0.58 -17.83 9.33
C VAL A 337 0.40 -17.22 10.71
N ASN A 338 1.35 -16.40 11.14
CA ASN A 338 1.35 -15.75 12.46
C ASN A 338 0.91 -14.28 12.40
N GLN A 339 1.34 -13.54 11.38
CA GLN A 339 0.91 -12.17 11.14
C GLN A 339 0.20 -12.11 9.80
N PHE A 340 -1.03 -11.60 9.82
CA PHE A 340 -1.88 -11.48 8.63
C PHE A 340 -2.23 -10.01 8.39
N TYR A 341 -1.78 -9.44 7.27
CA TYR A 341 -1.90 -8.03 6.93
C TYR A 341 -2.65 -7.86 5.62
N THR A 342 -3.83 -7.22 5.68
CA THR A 342 -4.74 -7.14 4.53
C THR A 342 -5.50 -5.82 4.48
N ALA A 343 -6.25 -5.59 3.40
CA ALA A 343 -7.05 -4.37 3.25
C ALA A 343 -8.47 -4.53 3.81
N PRO A 344 -9.08 -3.49 4.38
CA PRO A 344 -10.49 -3.50 4.81
C PRO A 344 -11.47 -3.97 3.75
N THR A 345 -11.24 -3.64 2.48
CA THR A 345 -12.04 -4.14 1.36
C THR A 345 -12.05 -5.67 1.29
N ALA A 346 -10.91 -6.34 1.50
CA ALA A 346 -10.85 -7.81 1.55
C ALA A 346 -11.61 -8.34 2.78
N ILE A 347 -11.42 -7.70 3.94
CA ILE A 347 -12.14 -8.07 5.18
C ILE A 347 -13.66 -7.98 4.97
N ARG A 348 -14.16 -6.88 4.42
CA ARG A 348 -15.60 -6.72 4.12
C ARG A 348 -16.12 -7.75 3.13
N ALA A 349 -15.35 -8.08 2.10
CA ALA A 349 -15.73 -9.10 1.12
C ALA A 349 -15.85 -10.50 1.75
N LEU A 350 -14.94 -10.84 2.65
CA LEU A 350 -14.96 -12.09 3.40
C LEU A 350 -16.10 -12.11 4.44
N ALA A 351 -16.32 -11.01 5.15
CA ALA A 351 -17.39 -10.88 6.13
C ALA A 351 -18.79 -11.09 5.53
N LYS A 352 -19.00 -10.67 4.29
CA LYS A 352 -20.26 -10.91 3.56
C LYS A 352 -20.62 -12.39 3.37
N GLN A 353 -19.63 -13.29 3.44
CA GLN A 353 -19.83 -14.72 3.28
C GLN A 353 -20.28 -15.42 4.57
N GLY A 354 -20.40 -14.65 5.67
CA GLY A 354 -20.70 -15.20 6.99
C GLY A 354 -19.49 -15.77 7.71
N SER A 355 -19.73 -16.31 8.90
CA SER A 355 -18.68 -16.89 9.75
C SER A 355 -18.54 -18.41 9.63
N ASP A 356 -19.58 -19.11 9.15
CA ASP A 356 -19.67 -20.57 9.14
C ASP A 356 -18.52 -21.22 8.36
N LEU A 357 -18.07 -20.56 7.28
CA LEU A 357 -16.96 -21.03 6.47
C LEU A 357 -15.63 -21.05 7.26
N ILE A 358 -15.48 -20.11 8.18
CA ILE A 358 -14.23 -19.92 8.96
C ILE A 358 -14.02 -21.07 9.94
N ASP A 359 -15.10 -21.63 10.49
CA ASP A 359 -15.04 -22.70 11.49
C ASP A 359 -14.47 -24.01 10.92
N ASN A 360 -14.37 -24.13 9.59
CA ASN A 360 -13.72 -25.26 8.92
C ASN A 360 -12.18 -25.19 8.95
N TYR A 361 -11.60 -24.06 9.40
CA TYR A 361 -10.16 -23.82 9.34
C TYR A 361 -9.56 -23.56 10.72
N ASN A 362 -8.35 -24.08 10.94
CA ASN A 362 -7.59 -23.81 12.15
C ASN A 362 -6.76 -22.52 12.01
N LEU A 363 -7.24 -21.43 12.58
CA LEU A 363 -6.58 -20.12 12.57
C LEU A 363 -5.77 -19.83 13.85
N SER A 364 -5.53 -20.83 14.72
CA SER A 364 -4.88 -20.64 16.02
C SER A 364 -3.42 -20.19 15.94
N SER A 365 -2.80 -20.26 14.77
CA SER A 365 -1.45 -19.74 14.53
C SER A 365 -1.39 -18.21 14.47
N LEU A 366 -2.51 -17.54 14.19
CA LEU A 366 -2.56 -16.06 14.08
C LEU A 366 -2.26 -15.40 15.42
N LYS A 367 -1.32 -14.46 15.40
CA LYS A 367 -0.88 -13.67 16.56
C LYS A 367 -1.21 -12.17 16.38
N VAL A 368 -1.10 -11.66 15.15
CA VAL A 368 -1.35 -10.26 14.83
C VAL A 368 -2.17 -10.18 13.57
N LEU A 369 -3.18 -9.34 13.59
CA LEU A 369 -4.00 -8.98 12.44
C LEU A 369 -3.72 -7.53 12.05
N GLY A 370 -3.55 -7.24 10.78
CA GLY A 370 -3.29 -5.89 10.32
C GLY A 370 -4.28 -5.41 9.26
N SER A 371 -4.51 -4.10 9.25
CA SER A 371 -5.34 -3.39 8.28
C SER A 371 -4.55 -2.29 7.60
N VAL A 372 -4.70 -2.12 6.28
CA VAL A 372 -3.94 -1.17 5.46
C VAL A 372 -4.70 -0.67 4.23
N GLY A 373 -4.37 0.55 3.83
CA GLY A 373 -4.74 1.13 2.52
C GLY A 373 -5.97 2.01 2.53
N GLU A 374 -6.87 1.81 3.47
CA GLU A 374 -8.06 2.64 3.73
C GLU A 374 -8.45 2.54 5.20
N PRO A 375 -9.21 3.50 5.77
CA PRO A 375 -9.76 3.35 7.11
C PRO A 375 -10.65 2.11 7.21
N ILE A 376 -10.49 1.34 8.29
CA ILE A 376 -11.37 0.22 8.60
C ILE A 376 -12.59 0.73 9.35
N ASN A 377 -13.80 0.38 8.88
CA ASN A 377 -15.03 0.71 9.59
C ASN A 377 -15.25 -0.23 10.78
N GLU A 378 -16.07 0.22 11.73
CA GLU A 378 -16.26 -0.46 13.01
C GLU A 378 -16.83 -1.88 12.87
N GLU A 379 -17.81 -2.08 11.97
CA GLU A 379 -18.39 -3.40 11.69
C GLU A 379 -17.32 -4.40 11.19
N ALA A 380 -16.51 -4.00 10.23
CA ALA A 380 -15.44 -4.84 9.70
C ALA A 380 -14.35 -5.11 10.74
N TRP A 381 -14.04 -4.12 11.58
CA TRP A 381 -13.08 -4.29 12.67
C TRP A 381 -13.57 -5.33 13.69
N HIS A 382 -14.83 -5.23 14.13
CA HIS A 382 -15.43 -6.21 15.06
C HIS A 382 -15.51 -7.59 14.45
N TRP A 383 -15.97 -7.70 13.19
CA TRP A 383 -15.99 -8.99 12.52
C TRP A 383 -14.60 -9.64 12.46
N TYR A 384 -13.58 -8.86 12.10
CA TYR A 384 -12.19 -9.30 12.00
C TYR A 384 -11.63 -9.73 13.36
N ASN A 385 -11.90 -8.95 14.41
CA ASN A 385 -11.51 -9.26 15.78
C ASN A 385 -12.19 -10.53 16.32
N ASP A 386 -13.50 -10.65 16.11
CA ASP A 386 -14.29 -11.70 16.75
C ASP A 386 -14.17 -13.04 16.01
N ASN A 387 -14.20 -13.00 14.68
CA ASN A 387 -14.23 -14.22 13.87
C ASN A 387 -12.82 -14.72 13.51
N ILE A 388 -11.90 -13.82 13.19
CA ILE A 388 -10.53 -14.21 12.76
C ILE A 388 -9.57 -14.17 13.94
N GLY A 389 -9.54 -13.07 14.67
CA GLY A 389 -8.68 -12.88 15.84
C GLY A 389 -9.14 -13.63 17.08
N LYS A 390 -10.40 -14.12 17.09
CA LYS A 390 -11.04 -14.77 18.26
C LYS A 390 -10.83 -13.98 19.55
N LYS A 391 -10.79 -12.63 19.45
CA LYS A 391 -10.51 -11.66 20.54
C LYS A 391 -9.15 -11.84 21.24
N LYS A 392 -8.22 -12.56 20.60
CA LYS A 392 -6.88 -12.87 21.15
C LYS A 392 -5.76 -12.20 20.37
N SER A 393 -5.95 -12.03 19.06
CA SER A 393 -4.96 -11.43 18.16
C SER A 393 -5.29 -9.94 17.98
N PRO A 394 -4.44 -9.02 18.46
CA PRO A 394 -4.70 -7.59 18.32
C PRO A 394 -4.75 -7.18 16.85
N ILE A 395 -5.65 -6.24 16.52
CA ILE A 395 -5.73 -5.62 15.22
C ILE A 395 -4.90 -4.35 15.23
N ILE A 396 -3.94 -4.24 14.32
CA ILE A 396 -3.21 -3.03 14.04
C ILE A 396 -3.80 -2.35 12.81
N ASP A 397 -4.45 -1.21 13.02
CA ASP A 397 -4.86 -0.34 11.92
C ASP A 397 -3.70 0.60 11.61
N THR A 398 -3.17 0.51 10.40
CA THR A 398 -1.95 1.21 10.01
C THR A 398 -2.26 2.37 9.08
N TRP A 399 -1.89 3.58 9.49
CA TRP A 399 -1.93 4.72 8.58
C TRP A 399 -0.54 5.08 8.06
N TRP A 400 -0.43 5.16 6.76
CA TRP A 400 0.75 5.59 6.00
C TRP A 400 0.44 5.72 4.52
N GLN A 401 1.41 6.18 3.73
CA GLN A 401 1.22 6.52 2.31
C GLN A 401 2.39 5.99 1.48
N THR A 402 2.25 5.97 0.16
CA THR A 402 3.38 5.73 -0.75
C THR A 402 4.50 6.73 -0.49
N GLU A 403 4.15 7.98 -0.29
CA GLU A 403 5.03 9.09 0.02
C GLU A 403 5.82 8.91 1.33
N THR A 404 5.25 8.21 2.29
CA THR A 404 5.91 7.98 3.59
C THR A 404 6.86 6.78 3.58
N GLY A 405 6.68 5.84 2.64
CA GLY A 405 7.52 4.65 2.49
C GLY A 405 7.33 3.59 3.57
N GLY A 406 6.82 3.94 4.74
CA GLY A 406 6.57 3.04 5.86
C GLY A 406 5.47 3.55 6.79
N ILE A 407 5.10 2.72 7.77
CA ILE A 407 4.01 2.96 8.72
C ILE A 407 4.31 4.18 9.61
N MET A 408 3.33 5.08 9.77
CA MET A 408 3.47 6.36 10.47
C MET A 408 2.67 6.40 11.78
N ILE A 409 1.46 5.89 11.77
CA ILE A 409 0.58 5.84 12.95
C ILE A 409 -0.02 4.44 13.00
N THR A 410 0.13 3.74 14.13
CA THR A 410 -0.41 2.39 14.33
C THR A 410 -0.23 1.96 15.78
N PRO A 411 -1.10 1.12 16.34
CA PRO A 411 -0.78 0.44 17.59
C PRO A 411 0.36 -0.57 17.39
N ILE A 412 1.13 -0.80 18.46
CA ILE A 412 2.13 -1.88 18.52
C ILE A 412 1.47 -3.06 19.26
N PRO A 413 1.31 -4.24 18.62
CA PRO A 413 0.58 -5.36 19.19
C PRO A 413 1.11 -5.76 20.56
N TYR A 414 0.22 -6.00 21.52
CA TYR A 414 0.53 -6.36 22.92
C TYR A 414 1.32 -5.32 23.72
N VAL A 415 1.62 -4.16 23.11
CA VAL A 415 2.41 -3.08 23.72
C VAL A 415 1.54 -1.84 23.95
N THR A 416 0.89 -1.35 22.89
CA THR A 416 0.02 -0.16 22.97
C THR A 416 -1.44 -0.54 22.76
N PRO A 417 -2.40 0.25 23.29
CA PRO A 417 -3.81 -0.05 23.12
C PRO A 417 -4.25 -0.04 21.65
N THR A 418 -5.21 -0.91 21.33
CA THR A 418 -5.96 -0.91 20.07
C THR A 418 -7.34 -0.31 20.30
N LYS A 419 -7.87 0.42 19.33
CA LYS A 419 -9.21 1.01 19.37
C LYS A 419 -9.86 0.86 18.00
N PRO A 420 -11.11 0.36 17.89
CA PRO A 420 -11.81 0.25 16.61
C PRO A 420 -11.77 1.58 15.85
N THR A 421 -11.47 1.53 14.56
CA THR A 421 -11.40 2.66 13.63
C THR A 421 -10.25 3.67 13.86
N TYR A 422 -9.39 3.44 14.85
CA TYR A 422 -8.28 4.32 15.17
C TYR A 422 -6.92 3.70 14.83
N ALA A 423 -6.08 4.46 14.15
CA ALA A 423 -4.65 4.13 14.00
C ALA A 423 -3.85 4.36 15.31
N THR A 424 -4.46 4.97 16.30
CA THR A 424 -4.02 5.21 17.69
C THR A 424 -2.78 6.11 17.82
N LEU A 425 -1.62 5.57 18.17
CA LEU A 425 -0.46 6.36 18.56
C LEU A 425 0.53 6.56 17.40
N PRO A 426 1.24 7.70 17.36
CA PRO A 426 2.33 7.91 16.42
C PRO A 426 3.38 6.82 16.54
N PHE A 427 3.90 6.34 15.40
CA PHE A 427 5.02 5.42 15.42
C PHE A 427 6.31 6.13 15.86
N ILE A 428 7.33 5.36 16.21
CA ILE A 428 8.61 5.88 16.72
C ILE A 428 9.25 6.83 15.70
N GLY A 429 9.65 8.01 16.14
CA GLY A 429 10.26 9.06 15.32
C GLY A 429 9.26 9.96 14.59
N ILE A 430 7.96 9.65 14.63
CA ILE A 430 6.94 10.40 13.90
C ILE A 430 6.36 11.51 14.79
N GLN A 431 6.32 12.74 14.26
CA GLN A 431 5.85 13.93 14.95
C GLN A 431 4.62 14.52 14.25
N PRO A 432 3.42 13.92 14.41
CA PRO A 432 2.22 14.43 13.78
C PRO A 432 1.72 15.70 14.47
N CYS A 433 1.05 16.56 13.71
CA CYS A 433 0.28 17.68 14.21
C CYS A 433 -1.00 17.85 13.40
N LEU A 434 -2.01 18.46 14.00
CA LEU A 434 -3.26 18.81 13.35
C LEU A 434 -3.30 20.32 13.13
N MET A 435 -3.65 20.75 11.92
CA MET A 435 -3.71 22.15 11.52
C MET A 435 -5.17 22.55 11.26
N ASP A 436 -5.53 23.75 11.74
CA ASP A 436 -6.82 24.36 11.42
C ASP A 436 -6.82 25.01 10.02
N GLU A 437 -7.95 25.63 9.66
CA GLU A 437 -8.12 26.32 8.38
C GLU A 437 -7.30 27.61 8.28
N ASN A 438 -6.91 28.18 9.42
CA ASN A 438 -6.13 29.42 9.52
C ASN A 438 -4.62 29.13 9.62
N ASN A 439 -4.20 27.90 9.37
CA ASN A 439 -2.81 27.43 9.47
C ASN A 439 -2.23 27.45 10.90
N ASN A 440 -3.09 27.41 11.95
CA ASN A 440 -2.64 27.25 13.33
C ASN A 440 -2.58 25.77 13.71
N GLU A 441 -1.57 25.40 14.51
CA GLU A 441 -1.49 24.05 15.08
C GLU A 441 -2.48 23.90 16.24
N LEU A 442 -3.41 22.97 16.10
CA LEU A 442 -4.37 22.59 17.14
C LEU A 442 -3.68 21.88 18.29
N LYS A 443 -3.72 22.48 19.48
CA LYS A 443 -3.10 21.93 20.70
C LYS A 443 -4.09 21.11 21.52
N GLY A 444 -3.55 20.25 22.39
CA GLY A 444 -4.37 19.40 23.27
C GLY A 444 -5.06 18.26 22.53
N ASN A 445 -6.07 17.70 23.17
CA ASN A 445 -6.86 16.57 22.71
C ASN A 445 -8.30 17.01 22.33
N GLN A 446 -9.13 16.09 21.83
CA GLN A 446 -10.48 16.36 21.33
C GLN A 446 -10.49 17.41 20.20
N VAL A 447 -9.57 17.28 19.27
CA VAL A 447 -9.41 18.19 18.12
C VAL A 447 -9.40 17.45 16.81
N GLU A 448 -9.97 18.06 15.79
CA GLU A 448 -9.95 17.56 14.42
C GLU A 448 -9.33 18.60 13.48
N GLY A 449 -8.54 18.15 12.54
CA GLY A 449 -7.86 19.05 11.59
C GLY A 449 -7.11 18.32 10.49
N ARG A 450 -6.33 19.08 9.73
CA ARG A 450 -5.51 18.57 8.64
C ARG A 450 -4.24 17.97 9.20
N LEU A 451 -3.98 16.70 8.88
CA LEU A 451 -2.83 15.97 9.40
C LEU A 451 -1.53 16.41 8.69
N CYS A 452 -0.57 16.84 9.47
CA CYS A 452 0.76 17.20 9.01
C CYS A 452 1.84 16.50 9.85
N ILE A 453 3.05 16.37 9.31
CA ILE A 453 4.23 15.84 10.01
C ILE A 453 5.27 16.96 10.11
N LYS A 454 5.81 17.17 11.32
CA LYS A 454 6.69 18.29 11.64
C LYS A 454 8.17 18.03 11.39
N TYR A 455 8.58 16.79 11.32
CA TYR A 455 9.98 16.40 11.24
C TYR A 455 10.16 15.24 10.23
N PRO A 456 11.24 15.23 9.43
CA PRO A 456 11.46 14.17 8.46
C PRO A 456 11.76 12.83 9.16
N TRP A 457 11.30 11.76 8.55
CA TRP A 457 11.58 10.37 8.93
C TRP A 457 12.42 9.70 7.81
N PRO A 458 13.16 8.61 8.12
CA PRO A 458 14.14 8.11 7.17
C PRO A 458 13.58 7.68 5.80
N SER A 459 12.38 7.13 5.75
CA SER A 459 11.76 6.63 4.51
C SER A 459 10.89 7.64 3.75
N ILE A 460 10.89 8.92 4.11
CA ILE A 460 10.16 9.95 3.34
C ILE A 460 10.62 9.92 1.87
N ALA A 461 9.69 9.95 0.93
CA ALA A 461 10.01 10.10 -0.49
C ALA A 461 10.80 11.38 -0.72
N ARG A 462 11.79 11.33 -1.59
CA ARG A 462 12.68 12.48 -1.82
C ARG A 462 12.12 13.48 -2.81
N THR A 463 11.33 12.99 -3.77
CA THR A 463 10.78 13.84 -4.83
C THR A 463 9.72 13.09 -5.64
N ILE A 464 9.08 13.79 -6.57
CA ILE A 464 8.40 13.21 -7.73
C ILE A 464 9.40 13.17 -8.87
N TRP A 465 9.54 12.02 -9.53
CA TRP A 465 10.45 11.82 -10.65
C TRP A 465 10.28 12.91 -11.72
N GLY A 466 11.38 13.54 -12.10
CA GLY A 466 11.39 14.62 -13.08
C GLY A 466 10.64 15.91 -12.69
N ASN A 467 10.01 15.98 -11.50
CA ASN A 467 9.17 17.14 -11.14
C ASN A 467 9.18 17.49 -9.64
N HIS A 468 10.33 17.94 -9.14
CA HIS A 468 10.49 18.38 -7.75
C HIS A 468 9.56 19.56 -7.39
N LYS A 469 9.27 20.44 -8.34
CA LYS A 469 8.33 21.56 -8.13
C LYS A 469 6.95 21.04 -7.73
N ARG A 470 6.43 20.04 -8.43
CA ARG A 470 5.14 19.41 -8.11
C ARG A 470 5.17 18.71 -6.73
N TYR A 471 6.31 18.14 -6.34
CA TYR A 471 6.50 17.57 -5.00
C TYR A 471 6.33 18.64 -3.92
N LYS A 472 7.03 19.78 -4.07
CA LYS A 472 6.91 20.93 -3.17
C LYS A 472 5.47 21.47 -3.12
N GLU A 473 4.86 21.69 -4.26
CA GLU A 473 3.49 22.23 -4.35
C GLU A 473 2.45 21.31 -3.70
N THR A 474 2.62 20.00 -3.85
CA THR A 474 1.65 19.02 -3.34
C THR A 474 1.75 18.83 -1.82
N TYR A 475 2.97 18.77 -1.26
CA TYR A 475 3.17 18.27 0.09
C TYR A 475 3.75 19.30 1.08
N PHE A 476 4.28 20.44 0.61
CA PHE A 476 4.99 21.40 1.48
C PHE A 476 4.56 22.86 1.31
N SER A 477 3.64 23.16 0.40
CA SER A 477 3.19 24.54 0.18
C SER A 477 1.97 24.92 1.02
N ALA A 478 1.16 23.95 1.45
CA ALA A 478 -0.06 24.21 2.21
C ALA A 478 0.23 24.69 3.64
N PHE A 479 1.29 24.17 4.28
CA PHE A 479 1.68 24.48 5.65
C PHE A 479 3.19 24.67 5.73
N GLU A 480 3.61 25.86 6.13
CA GLU A 480 5.02 26.22 6.21
C GLU A 480 5.81 25.26 7.11
N ASN A 481 6.94 24.77 6.61
CA ASN A 481 7.86 23.88 7.31
C ASN A 481 7.21 22.59 7.85
N LYS A 482 6.23 22.03 7.13
CA LYS A 482 5.55 20.78 7.48
C LYS A 482 5.28 19.96 6.21
N TYR A 483 5.36 18.65 6.37
CA TYR A 483 4.83 17.73 5.35
C TYR A 483 3.32 17.62 5.52
N PHE A 484 2.56 18.02 4.52
CA PHE A 484 1.10 17.90 4.47
C PHE A 484 0.71 16.55 3.85
N THR A 485 -0.01 15.75 4.60
CA THR A 485 -0.39 14.39 4.18
C THR A 485 -1.54 14.34 3.16
N GLY A 486 -2.31 15.41 3.09
CA GLY A 486 -3.58 15.44 2.34
C GLY A 486 -4.72 14.69 3.03
N ASP A 487 -4.51 14.20 4.25
CA ASP A 487 -5.52 13.54 5.07
C ASP A 487 -5.98 14.42 6.23
N GLY A 488 -7.25 14.30 6.60
CA GLY A 488 -7.79 14.80 7.85
C GLY A 488 -7.65 13.76 8.96
N ALA A 489 -7.52 14.22 10.21
CA ALA A 489 -7.52 13.34 11.36
C ALA A 489 -8.14 14.00 12.59
N LEU A 490 -8.75 13.16 13.41
CA LEU A 490 -9.20 13.48 14.76
C LEU A 490 -8.17 12.96 15.78
N ARG A 491 -7.88 13.74 16.81
CA ARG A 491 -7.17 13.28 18.00
C ARG A 491 -8.12 13.32 19.19
N ASP A 492 -8.45 12.14 19.74
CA ASP A 492 -9.46 11.98 20.78
C ASP A 492 -8.98 12.48 22.18
N GLU A 493 -9.79 12.25 23.22
CA GLU A 493 -9.54 12.69 24.59
C GLU A 493 -8.28 12.10 25.23
N VAL A 494 -7.84 10.91 24.77
CA VAL A 494 -6.62 10.23 25.25
C VAL A 494 -5.41 10.43 24.34
N GLY A 495 -5.61 11.10 23.19
CA GLY A 495 -4.54 11.41 22.25
C GLY A 495 -4.39 10.42 21.11
N TYR A 496 -5.36 9.53 20.89
CA TYR A 496 -5.33 8.59 19.76
C TYR A 496 -5.81 9.23 18.46
N TYR A 497 -5.13 8.92 17.37
CA TYR A 497 -5.45 9.43 16.05
C TYR A 497 -6.41 8.50 15.31
N ARG A 498 -7.46 9.09 14.75
CA ARG A 498 -8.34 8.49 13.77
C ARG A 498 -8.26 9.28 12.47
N ILE A 499 -8.07 8.60 11.36
CA ILE A 499 -8.08 9.25 10.03
C ILE A 499 -9.54 9.46 9.61
N THR A 500 -9.89 10.71 9.29
CA THR A 500 -11.27 11.09 8.94
C THR A 500 -11.52 11.14 7.43
N GLY A 501 -10.46 10.89 6.62
CA GLY A 501 -10.51 10.80 5.17
C GLY A 501 -9.56 11.78 4.50
N ARG A 502 -9.65 11.87 3.17
CA ARG A 502 -8.87 12.83 2.38
C ARG A 502 -9.41 14.24 2.59
N VAL A 503 -8.52 15.21 2.72
CA VAL A 503 -8.92 16.63 2.79
C VAL A 503 -9.64 17.06 1.50
N ASP A 504 -9.25 16.50 0.34
CA ASP A 504 -9.93 16.72 -0.94
C ASP A 504 -11.36 16.15 -0.96
N ASP A 505 -11.68 15.23 -0.05
CA ASP A 505 -12.99 14.58 0.11
C ASP A 505 -13.82 15.19 1.24
N VAL A 506 -13.26 16.16 2.00
CA VAL A 506 -14.03 16.96 2.96
C VAL A 506 -15.07 17.80 2.23
N ILE A 507 -16.31 17.75 2.68
CA ILE A 507 -17.43 18.43 2.05
C ILE A 507 -17.87 19.59 2.95
N ILE A 508 -17.89 20.80 2.40
CA ILE A 508 -18.33 21.98 3.15
C ILE A 508 -19.84 22.15 2.97
N VAL A 509 -20.61 21.74 3.98
CA VAL A 509 -22.06 21.89 4.00
C VAL A 509 -22.44 23.03 4.92
N SER A 510 -23.07 24.07 4.39
CA SER A 510 -23.53 25.24 5.17
C SER A 510 -22.42 25.84 6.06
N GLY A 511 -21.18 25.87 5.58
CA GLY A 511 -20.02 26.40 6.31
C GLY A 511 -19.35 25.44 7.29
N HIS A 512 -19.83 24.18 7.38
CA HIS A 512 -19.24 23.15 8.24
C HIS A 512 -18.49 22.11 7.41
N ASN A 513 -17.29 21.75 7.84
CA ASN A 513 -16.49 20.71 7.24
C ASN A 513 -16.98 19.33 7.70
N LEU A 514 -17.41 18.52 6.77
CA LEU A 514 -17.84 17.14 7.02
C LEU A 514 -16.87 16.16 6.35
N GLY A 515 -16.18 15.35 7.16
CA GLY A 515 -15.42 14.20 6.66
C GLY A 515 -16.36 13.12 6.13
N THR A 516 -15.99 12.48 5.02
CA THR A 516 -16.83 11.42 4.41
C THR A 516 -16.81 10.14 5.24
N ALA A 517 -15.69 9.76 5.84
CA ALA A 517 -15.55 8.51 6.56
C ALA A 517 -16.50 8.35 7.76
N PRO A 518 -16.70 9.34 8.65
CA PRO A 518 -17.68 9.22 9.73
C PRO A 518 -19.11 9.02 9.25
N ILE A 519 -19.48 9.65 8.12
CA ILE A 519 -20.82 9.51 7.53
C ILE A 519 -20.98 8.11 6.92
N GLU A 520 -19.97 7.64 6.21
CA GLU A 520 -19.93 6.29 5.63
C GLU A 520 -19.98 5.21 6.72
N ASP A 521 -19.27 5.41 7.83
CA ASP A 521 -19.33 4.51 8.99
C ASP A 521 -20.75 4.40 9.54
N ALA A 522 -21.41 5.53 9.77
CA ALA A 522 -22.80 5.55 10.24
C ALA A 522 -23.76 4.83 9.27
N ILE A 523 -23.59 5.04 7.95
CA ILE A 523 -24.40 4.37 6.93
C ILE A 523 -24.16 2.86 6.93
N ASN A 524 -22.93 2.44 7.08
CA ASN A 524 -22.53 1.02 7.04
C ASN A 524 -23.01 0.23 8.27
N GLU A 525 -23.42 0.89 9.37
CA GLU A 525 -24.11 0.24 10.50
C GLU A 525 -25.53 -0.27 10.11
N HIS A 526 -26.11 0.26 9.03
CA HIS A 526 -27.45 -0.16 8.61
C HIS A 526 -27.44 -1.62 8.11
N PRO A 527 -28.31 -2.52 8.63
CA PRO A 527 -28.27 -3.96 8.32
C PRO A 527 -28.36 -4.29 6.82
N ALA A 528 -29.05 -3.45 6.06
CA ALA A 528 -29.22 -3.64 4.62
C ALA A 528 -28.04 -3.13 3.78
N VAL A 529 -27.11 -2.35 4.35
CA VAL A 529 -26.00 -1.74 3.60
C VAL A 529 -24.80 -2.67 3.56
N ALA A 530 -24.23 -2.83 2.37
CA ALA A 530 -23.00 -3.57 2.15
C ALA A 530 -21.79 -2.65 2.15
N GLU A 531 -21.88 -1.50 1.51
CA GLU A 531 -20.86 -0.46 1.47
C GLU A 531 -21.46 0.86 0.99
N SER A 532 -20.80 1.96 1.31
CA SER A 532 -21.22 3.30 0.92
C SER A 532 -20.03 4.16 0.52
N ALA A 533 -20.29 5.18 -0.28
CA ALA A 533 -19.36 6.25 -0.59
C ALA A 533 -20.10 7.58 -0.67
N ILE A 534 -19.55 8.60 0.01
CA ILE A 534 -20.13 9.93 0.06
C ILE A 534 -19.26 10.90 -0.74
N VAL A 535 -19.94 11.77 -1.52
CA VAL A 535 -19.29 12.87 -2.23
C VAL A 535 -20.13 14.14 -2.10
N GLY A 536 -19.46 15.29 -2.22
CA GLY A 536 -20.14 16.58 -2.32
C GLY A 536 -20.56 16.88 -3.76
N PHE A 537 -21.69 17.57 -3.90
CA PHE A 537 -22.13 18.17 -5.16
C PHE A 537 -22.60 19.61 -4.92
N PRO A 538 -22.54 20.52 -5.94
CA PRO A 538 -22.98 21.89 -5.80
C PRO A 538 -24.46 22.00 -5.40
N HIS A 539 -24.77 22.92 -4.46
CA HIS A 539 -26.12 23.18 -3.99
C HIS A 539 -26.33 24.67 -3.75
N ASP A 540 -27.38 25.24 -4.33
CA ASP A 540 -27.62 26.70 -4.38
C ASP A 540 -27.69 27.36 -2.99
N ILE A 541 -28.20 26.66 -1.96
CA ILE A 541 -28.37 27.22 -0.61
C ILE A 541 -27.23 26.81 0.33
N LYS A 542 -26.76 25.54 0.26
CA LYS A 542 -25.79 24.97 1.20
C LYS A 542 -24.35 25.16 0.74
N GLY A 543 -24.10 25.67 -0.46
CA GLY A 543 -22.81 25.67 -1.14
C GLY A 543 -22.48 24.29 -1.69
N SER A 544 -22.41 23.29 -0.82
CA SER A 544 -22.37 21.87 -1.20
C SER A 544 -23.40 21.07 -0.42
N ALA A 545 -23.88 20.00 -1.03
CA ALA A 545 -24.78 19.01 -0.44
C ALA A 545 -24.19 17.61 -0.56
N LEU A 546 -24.73 16.65 0.18
CA LEU A 546 -24.22 15.30 0.29
C LEU A 546 -24.94 14.34 -0.65
N TYR A 547 -24.17 13.61 -1.46
CA TYR A 547 -24.64 12.56 -2.33
C TYR A 547 -24.07 11.22 -1.89
N GLY A 548 -24.91 10.29 -1.47
CA GLY A 548 -24.53 8.94 -1.07
C GLY A 548 -24.75 7.93 -2.20
N TYR A 549 -23.69 7.21 -2.55
CA TYR A 549 -23.74 6.00 -3.39
C TYR A 549 -23.67 4.79 -2.46
N ILE A 550 -24.71 3.95 -2.49
CA ILE A 550 -24.89 2.88 -1.50
C ILE A 550 -25.15 1.55 -2.19
N THR A 551 -24.40 0.53 -1.82
CA THR A 551 -24.61 -0.85 -2.25
C THR A 551 -25.34 -1.62 -1.16
N LEU A 552 -26.46 -2.25 -1.49
CA LEU A 552 -27.24 -3.05 -0.54
C LEU A 552 -26.76 -4.51 -0.49
N LYS A 553 -26.96 -5.17 0.66
CA LYS A 553 -26.75 -6.61 0.85
C LYS A 553 -27.92 -7.38 0.19
N GLY A 554 -27.63 -8.45 -0.54
CA GLY A 554 -28.62 -9.36 -1.13
C GLY A 554 -29.20 -8.83 -2.44
N VAL A 555 -28.77 -9.40 -3.57
CA VAL A 555 -29.32 -9.16 -4.90
C VAL A 555 -30.60 -9.99 -5.03
N GLY A 556 -31.79 -9.37 -4.96
CA GLY A 556 -33.04 -10.02 -5.26
C GLY A 556 -34.20 -9.88 -4.24
N GLU A 557 -33.98 -9.31 -3.07
CA GLU A 557 -35.10 -8.98 -2.17
C GLU A 557 -35.69 -7.64 -2.57
N SER A 558 -37.00 -7.63 -2.81
CA SER A 558 -37.79 -6.41 -3.03
C SER A 558 -37.91 -5.62 -1.73
N ARG A 559 -36.83 -4.90 -1.38
CA ARG A 559 -36.84 -4.00 -0.23
C ARG A 559 -37.44 -2.67 -0.63
N ASP A 560 -38.24 -2.10 0.27
CA ASP A 560 -38.74 -0.73 0.11
C ASP A 560 -37.54 0.25 0.23
N GLN A 561 -36.99 0.62 -0.93
CA GLN A 561 -35.85 1.52 -1.01
C GLN A 561 -36.11 2.89 -0.36
N ASP A 562 -37.34 3.36 -0.37
CA ASP A 562 -37.70 4.64 0.25
C ASP A 562 -37.69 4.55 1.78
N ASN A 563 -38.03 3.41 2.33
CA ASN A 563 -37.87 3.16 3.76
C ASN A 563 -36.40 3.08 4.16
N VAL A 564 -35.58 2.36 3.40
CA VAL A 564 -34.12 2.28 3.64
C VAL A 564 -33.48 3.66 3.57
N ARG A 565 -33.88 4.55 2.63
CA ARG A 565 -33.36 5.94 2.58
C ARG A 565 -33.69 6.73 3.84
N LYS A 566 -34.90 6.57 4.38
CA LYS A 566 -35.31 7.24 5.63
C LYS A 566 -34.51 6.71 6.83
N GLU A 567 -34.38 5.41 6.95
CA GLU A 567 -33.65 4.75 8.03
C GLU A 567 -32.17 5.17 8.03
N ILE A 568 -31.52 5.19 6.87
CA ILE A 568 -30.12 5.67 6.72
C ILE A 568 -30.00 7.13 7.17
N ASN A 569 -30.86 8.02 6.70
CA ASN A 569 -30.84 9.43 7.09
C ASN A 569 -31.17 9.65 8.58
N GLN A 570 -31.97 8.80 9.17
CA GLN A 570 -32.22 8.81 10.62
C GLN A 570 -30.96 8.38 11.37
N LEU A 571 -30.31 7.29 10.95
CA LEU A 571 -29.09 6.79 11.55
C LEU A 571 -27.95 7.83 11.51
N ILE A 572 -27.76 8.50 10.35
CA ILE A 572 -26.81 9.60 10.23
C ILE A 572 -27.14 10.74 11.20
N THR A 573 -28.43 11.07 11.34
CA THR A 573 -28.87 12.13 12.25
C THR A 573 -28.55 11.78 13.70
N ASP A 574 -28.80 10.55 14.10
CA ASP A 574 -28.60 10.08 15.47
C ASP A 574 -27.08 9.97 15.82
N ARG A 575 -26.24 9.63 14.85
CA ARG A 575 -24.80 9.43 15.06
C ARG A 575 -23.96 10.71 14.92
N ILE A 576 -24.34 11.57 13.96
CA ILE A 576 -23.51 12.74 13.60
C ILE A 576 -24.30 14.04 13.78
N GLY A 577 -25.57 14.02 13.42
CA GLY A 577 -26.42 15.20 13.47
C GLY A 577 -27.11 15.51 12.12
N PRO A 578 -28.15 16.35 12.15
CA PRO A 578 -29.01 16.62 10.97
C PRO A 578 -28.27 17.31 9.82
N ILE A 579 -27.13 17.95 10.08
CA ILE A 579 -26.28 18.61 9.06
C ILE A 579 -25.67 17.62 8.07
N ALA A 580 -25.46 16.37 8.51
CA ALA A 580 -24.84 15.32 7.70
C ALA A 580 -25.85 14.46 6.92
N LYS A 581 -27.13 14.82 6.94
CA LYS A 581 -28.15 14.13 6.13
C LYS A 581 -27.80 14.16 4.66
N LEU A 582 -27.99 13.02 4.00
CA LEU A 582 -27.80 12.92 2.56
C LEU A 582 -28.96 13.58 1.82
N ASP A 583 -28.65 14.49 0.92
CA ASP A 583 -29.62 15.13 0.04
C ASP A 583 -30.02 14.19 -1.10
N LYS A 584 -29.10 13.34 -1.55
CA LYS A 584 -29.35 12.33 -2.58
C LYS A 584 -28.78 10.98 -2.15
N ILE A 585 -29.53 9.92 -2.35
CA ILE A 585 -29.13 8.54 -2.13
C ILE A 585 -29.40 7.73 -3.40
N GLN A 586 -28.35 7.28 -4.04
CA GLN A 586 -28.41 6.38 -5.19
C GLN A 586 -27.98 4.97 -4.77
N PHE A 587 -28.84 4.00 -4.93
CA PHE A 587 -28.48 2.60 -4.78
C PHE A 587 -27.81 2.10 -6.06
N THR A 588 -26.69 1.36 -5.89
CA THR A 588 -25.83 0.87 -6.98
C THR A 588 -25.49 -0.59 -6.76
N SER A 589 -25.18 -1.31 -7.85
CA SER A 589 -24.71 -2.71 -7.75
C SER A 589 -23.32 -2.83 -7.14
N GLY A 590 -22.52 -1.76 -7.19
CA GLY A 590 -21.18 -1.65 -6.64
C GLY A 590 -20.66 -0.22 -6.67
N LEU A 591 -19.44 0.00 -6.15
CA LEU A 591 -18.76 1.28 -6.20
C LEU A 591 -17.54 1.17 -7.15
N PRO A 592 -17.20 2.24 -7.90
CA PRO A 592 -16.01 2.24 -8.74
C PRO A 592 -14.76 2.17 -7.86
N LYS A 593 -13.99 1.10 -8.00
CA LYS A 593 -12.81 0.83 -7.18
C LYS A 593 -11.56 0.69 -8.03
N THR A 594 -10.45 1.12 -7.47
CA THR A 594 -9.15 0.69 -7.98
C THR A 594 -9.00 -0.81 -7.80
N ARG A 595 -8.04 -1.41 -8.49
CA ARG A 595 -7.75 -2.84 -8.34
C ARG A 595 -7.19 -3.20 -6.97
N SER A 596 -6.72 -2.22 -6.20
CA SER A 596 -6.37 -2.36 -4.78
C SER A 596 -7.57 -2.28 -3.84
N GLY A 597 -8.80 -2.10 -4.37
CA GLY A 597 -10.03 -2.00 -3.60
C GLY A 597 -10.42 -0.59 -3.16
N LYS A 598 -9.58 0.42 -3.39
CA LYS A 598 -9.85 1.81 -2.99
C LYS A 598 -10.96 2.42 -3.85
N ILE A 599 -11.98 2.99 -3.20
CA ILE A 599 -13.09 3.68 -3.87
C ILE A 599 -12.59 4.93 -4.60
N MET A 600 -12.98 5.08 -5.86
CA MET A 600 -12.62 6.21 -6.71
C MET A 600 -13.63 7.36 -6.58
N ARG A 601 -13.65 8.03 -5.40
CA ARG A 601 -14.57 9.14 -5.10
C ARG A 601 -14.51 10.26 -6.13
N ARG A 602 -13.35 10.50 -6.76
CA ARG A 602 -13.23 11.47 -7.85
C ARG A 602 -14.21 11.19 -9.00
N ILE A 603 -14.39 9.94 -9.38
CA ILE A 603 -15.34 9.55 -10.43
C ILE A 603 -16.76 9.79 -9.95
N LEU A 604 -17.11 9.35 -8.75
CA LEU A 604 -18.42 9.55 -8.14
C LEU A 604 -18.79 11.04 -8.02
N ARG A 605 -17.84 11.88 -7.59
CA ARG A 605 -18.02 13.33 -7.49
C ARG A 605 -18.29 13.96 -8.86
N LYS A 606 -17.54 13.58 -9.90
CA LYS A 606 -17.77 14.08 -11.26
C LYS A 606 -19.16 13.70 -11.79
N ILE A 607 -19.60 12.48 -11.51
CA ILE A 607 -20.97 12.05 -11.85
C ILE A 607 -22.00 12.87 -11.08
N ALA A 608 -21.83 13.04 -9.77
CA ALA A 608 -22.72 13.85 -8.93
C ALA A 608 -22.81 15.33 -9.38
N CYS A 609 -21.71 15.87 -9.95
CA CYS A 609 -21.63 17.22 -10.52
C CYS A 609 -22.05 17.29 -12.00
N ASN A 610 -22.51 16.21 -12.61
CA ASN A 610 -22.84 16.11 -14.04
C ASN A 610 -21.67 16.40 -15.00
N GLU A 611 -20.45 16.03 -14.60
CA GLU A 611 -19.21 16.18 -15.38
C GLU A 611 -18.76 14.87 -16.03
N THR A 612 -19.70 14.10 -16.56
CA THR A 612 -19.48 12.73 -17.04
C THR A 612 -18.50 12.62 -18.22
N ASN A 613 -18.30 13.72 -18.96
CA ASN A 613 -17.33 13.77 -20.07
C ASN A 613 -15.86 13.94 -19.60
N GLN A 614 -15.61 14.10 -18.31
CA GLN A 614 -14.30 14.40 -17.74
C GLN A 614 -13.85 13.40 -16.66
N LEU A 615 -14.34 12.16 -16.72
CA LEU A 615 -14.04 11.15 -15.68
C LEU A 615 -12.55 10.81 -15.57
N GLY A 616 -11.75 11.11 -16.60
CA GLY A 616 -10.35 10.73 -16.69
C GLY A 616 -10.17 9.23 -16.95
N ASP A 617 -9.00 8.70 -16.66
CA ASP A 617 -8.71 7.28 -16.90
C ASP A 617 -9.55 6.38 -15.97
N THR A 618 -10.46 5.62 -16.56
CA THR A 618 -11.29 4.59 -15.91
C THR A 618 -10.78 3.18 -16.17
N SER A 619 -9.75 3.02 -17.00
CA SER A 619 -9.20 1.71 -17.39
C SER A 619 -8.49 0.98 -16.24
N THR A 620 -8.13 1.72 -15.20
CA THR A 620 -7.49 1.18 -13.98
C THR A 620 -8.49 0.64 -12.96
N LEU A 621 -9.79 0.76 -13.23
CA LEU A 621 -10.84 0.28 -12.32
C LEU A 621 -10.91 -1.25 -12.29
N LEU A 622 -11.30 -1.76 -11.14
CA LEU A 622 -11.62 -3.18 -10.95
C LEU A 622 -12.90 -3.59 -11.70
N ASN A 623 -13.88 -2.68 -11.70
CA ASN A 623 -15.25 -2.87 -12.18
C ASN A 623 -15.72 -1.65 -13.00
N PRO A 624 -15.14 -1.43 -14.20
CA PRO A 624 -15.45 -0.24 -15.00
C PRO A 624 -16.92 -0.19 -15.47
N GLU A 625 -17.60 -1.33 -15.56
CA GLU A 625 -19.03 -1.45 -15.92
C GLU A 625 -19.94 -0.73 -14.93
N VAL A 626 -19.58 -0.69 -13.65
CA VAL A 626 -20.34 0.00 -12.60
C VAL A 626 -20.42 1.50 -12.85
N VAL A 627 -19.41 2.09 -13.46
CA VAL A 627 -19.40 3.54 -13.78
C VAL A 627 -20.55 3.90 -14.72
N LYS A 628 -20.77 3.06 -15.74
CA LYS A 628 -21.86 3.27 -16.69
C LYS A 628 -23.22 3.14 -16.00
N GLU A 629 -23.41 2.11 -15.18
CA GLU A 629 -24.66 1.93 -14.38
C GLU A 629 -24.93 3.16 -13.50
N ILE A 630 -23.91 3.67 -12.82
CA ILE A 630 -24.04 4.85 -11.94
C ILE A 630 -24.42 6.09 -12.75
N ILE A 631 -23.86 6.29 -13.93
CA ILE A 631 -24.19 7.41 -14.82
C ILE A 631 -25.65 7.30 -15.30
N ASP A 632 -26.04 6.12 -15.78
CA ASP A 632 -27.38 5.89 -16.34
C ASP A 632 -28.49 6.10 -15.28
N ASN A 633 -28.18 5.87 -14.01
CA ASN A 633 -29.11 6.01 -12.87
C ASN A 633 -28.85 7.26 -12.00
N ALA A 634 -28.06 8.22 -12.47
CA ALA A 634 -27.65 9.38 -11.68
C ALA A 634 -28.84 10.30 -11.36
N LEU A 635 -28.92 10.74 -10.10
CA LEU A 635 -29.99 11.67 -9.61
C LEU A 635 -29.57 13.12 -9.90
N LEU A 636 -29.62 13.54 -11.17
CA LEU A 636 -29.08 14.82 -11.66
C LEU A 636 -30.03 16.01 -11.55
N LYS A 637 -31.19 15.89 -10.86
CA LYS A 637 -32.16 16.99 -10.65
C LYS A 637 -32.21 17.41 -9.21
#